data_767930a3765df67d03ae823cee9349cd
#
_entry.id   767930a3765df67d03ae823cee9349cd
#
_cell.length_a   1.000
_cell.length_b   1.000
_cell.length_c   1.000
_cell.angle_alpha   90.00
_cell.angle_beta   90.00
_cell.angle_gamma   90.00
#
_symmetry.space_group_name_H-M   'P 1'
#
loop_
_entity.id
_entity.type
_entity.pdbx_description
1 polymer ?
#
loop_
_entity_poly.entity_id
_entity_poly.type
_entity_poly.pdbx_seq_one_letter_code
_entity_poly.pdbx_strand_id
1 'polypeptide(L)'
;MKKTFLTVLLLFIPFLSYSQTSSGVWNSTTATYTNSVHKITWKLIEDLSWIERPFLTDGILFKMRNDDIHILVKIGATKTEPIDQDIWDEVSMFESDEFTKPAKQLAAYNGMEYIGTKAVKSQICGIHAVKNRTDMKKYYPEYNQTVHSIEITYTLYRNGYIYTVSVTALSVLEEEISEFERFATMLFNGFEIVK
;
A
#
# COMPACT_ATOMS: atom_id res chain seq x y z
N MET A 1 24.61 8.90 -13.43
CA MET A 1 24.00 7.60 -13.08
C MET A 1 22.79 7.67 -12.17
N LYS A 2 22.54 8.78 -11.41
CA LYS A 2 21.36 8.93 -10.50
C LYS A 2 19.98 9.00 -11.22
N LYS A 3 19.94 9.37 -12.50
CA LYS A 3 18.67 9.52 -13.23
C LYS A 3 18.03 8.19 -13.69
N THR A 4 18.81 7.11 -13.74
CA THR A 4 18.36 5.81 -14.28
C THR A 4 17.46 5.07 -13.31
N PHE A 5 17.67 5.23 -12.00
CA PHE A 5 16.86 4.56 -10.96
C PHE A 5 15.43 5.11 -10.90
N LEU A 6 15.30 6.42 -10.94
CA LEU A 6 13.99 7.09 -10.94
C LEU A 6 13.14 6.71 -12.16
N THR A 7 13.78 6.63 -13.33
CA THR A 7 13.10 6.25 -14.58
C THR A 7 12.61 4.81 -14.56
N VAL A 8 13.37 3.90 -13.93
CA VAL A 8 12.99 2.48 -13.80
C VAL A 8 11.79 2.33 -12.86
N LEU A 9 11.76 3.03 -11.73
CA LEU A 9 10.65 2.92 -10.77
C LEU A 9 9.33 3.47 -11.33
N LEU A 10 9.39 4.50 -12.19
CA LEU A 10 8.22 5.17 -12.77
C LEU A 10 7.70 4.52 -14.05
N LEU A 11 8.56 3.89 -14.83
CA LEU A 11 8.16 3.15 -16.04
C LEU A 11 7.52 1.80 -15.74
N PHE A 12 7.71 1.24 -14.53
CA PHE A 12 7.21 -0.09 -14.18
C PHE A 12 5.84 -0.13 -13.53
N ILE A 13 5.20 1.02 -13.31
CA ILE A 13 3.83 1.03 -12.77
C ILE A 13 2.76 0.56 -13.79
N PRO A 14 2.89 0.66 -15.12
CA PRO A 14 1.86 0.10 -16.01
C PRO A 14 2.28 -0.95 -17.05
N PHE A 15 3.54 -1.32 -17.25
CA PHE A 15 3.91 -2.06 -18.47
C PHE A 15 4.87 -3.24 -18.30
N LEU A 16 4.50 -4.28 -17.58
CA LEU A 16 5.05 -5.62 -17.87
C LEU A 16 4.00 -6.69 -17.59
N SER A 17 3.36 -7.13 -18.66
CA SER A 17 2.53 -8.33 -18.70
C SER A 17 3.39 -9.58 -18.44
N TYR A 18 3.47 -10.00 -17.19
CA TYR A 18 3.77 -11.36 -16.83
C TYR A 18 2.71 -11.81 -15.82
N SER A 19 1.78 -12.61 -16.30
CA SER A 19 0.88 -13.40 -15.47
C SER A 19 1.70 -14.29 -14.53
N GLN A 20 2.10 -13.77 -13.38
CA GLN A 20 2.45 -14.60 -12.25
C GLN A 20 1.17 -14.87 -11.48
N THR A 21 0.62 -16.06 -11.65
CA THR A 21 -0.35 -16.61 -10.69
C THR A 21 0.24 -16.42 -9.29
N SER A 22 -0.46 -15.64 -8.45
CA SER A 22 -0.01 -15.45 -7.07
C SER A 22 0.02 -16.85 -6.43
N SER A 23 1.21 -17.32 -6.04
CA SER A 23 1.40 -18.57 -5.29
C SER A 23 0.94 -18.43 -3.83
N GLY A 24 0.14 -17.41 -3.55
CA GLY A 24 -0.38 -17.12 -2.22
C GLY A 24 -1.69 -17.85 -1.94
N VAL A 25 -1.88 -18.20 -0.66
CA VAL A 25 -3.08 -18.86 -0.15
C VAL A 25 -3.70 -17.99 0.94
N TRP A 26 -4.99 -17.73 0.80
CA TRP A 26 -5.81 -17.09 1.83
C TRP A 26 -6.53 -18.16 2.66
N ASN A 27 -6.36 -18.09 3.97
CA ASN A 27 -7.12 -18.89 4.93
C ASN A 27 -8.15 -17.99 5.63
N SER A 28 -9.43 -18.15 5.28
CA SER A 28 -10.51 -17.32 5.82
C SER A 28 -10.80 -17.61 7.31
N THR A 29 -10.50 -18.82 7.80
CA THR A 29 -10.74 -19.19 9.21
C THR A 29 -9.77 -18.45 10.16
N THR A 30 -8.52 -18.28 9.74
CA THR A 30 -7.49 -17.60 10.54
C THR A 30 -7.18 -16.21 10.04
N ALA A 31 -7.94 -15.70 9.08
CA ALA A 31 -7.72 -14.44 8.38
C ALA A 31 -6.24 -14.22 7.98
N THR A 32 -5.60 -15.28 7.46
CA THR A 32 -4.16 -15.27 7.18
C THR A 32 -3.89 -15.51 5.69
N TYR A 33 -3.13 -14.61 5.09
CA TYR A 33 -2.52 -14.79 3.78
C TYR A 33 -1.08 -15.30 3.92
N THR A 34 -0.72 -16.30 3.14
CA THR A 34 0.65 -16.83 3.05
C THR A 34 1.10 -16.90 1.59
N ASN A 35 2.34 -16.54 1.33
CA ASN A 35 2.98 -16.67 0.02
C ASN A 35 4.36 -17.30 0.19
N SER A 36 4.50 -18.56 -0.22
CA SER A 36 5.71 -19.34 -0.05
C SER A 36 6.88 -18.87 -0.94
N VAL A 37 6.60 -18.34 -2.12
CA VAL A 37 7.62 -17.84 -3.05
C VAL A 37 8.27 -16.57 -2.51
N HIS A 38 7.46 -15.65 -2.00
CA HIS A 38 7.93 -14.40 -1.43
C HIS A 38 8.23 -14.48 0.07
N LYS A 39 7.94 -15.63 0.70
CA LYS A 39 8.08 -15.87 2.14
C LYS A 39 7.35 -14.82 2.97
N ILE A 40 6.14 -14.48 2.56
CA ILE A 40 5.29 -13.47 3.21
C ILE A 40 4.16 -14.19 3.95
N THR A 41 3.85 -13.70 5.14
CA THR A 41 2.62 -13.99 5.87
C THR A 41 1.99 -12.68 6.31
N TRP A 42 0.67 -12.55 6.15
CA TRP A 42 -0.08 -11.42 6.70
C TRP A 42 -1.32 -11.92 7.42
N LYS A 43 -1.32 -11.78 8.73
CA LYS A 43 -2.46 -12.07 9.58
C LYS A 43 -3.30 -10.80 9.73
N LEU A 44 -4.51 -10.83 9.21
CA LEU A 44 -5.51 -9.80 9.39
C LEU A 44 -6.34 -10.06 10.66
N ILE A 45 -7.30 -9.21 10.97
CA ILE A 45 -8.20 -9.37 12.12
C ILE A 45 -9.24 -10.42 11.77
N GLU A 46 -9.32 -11.49 12.57
CA GLU A 46 -10.17 -12.67 12.31
C GLU A 46 -11.67 -12.36 12.37
N ASP A 47 -12.09 -11.48 13.26
CA ASP A 47 -13.50 -11.14 13.49
C ASP A 47 -14.10 -10.23 12.40
N LEU A 48 -13.32 -9.87 11.37
CA LEU A 48 -13.77 -9.02 10.29
C LEU A 48 -14.02 -9.84 9.00
N SER A 49 -15.10 -9.50 8.30
CA SER A 49 -15.46 -10.12 7.02
C SER A 49 -14.57 -9.58 5.89
N TRP A 50 -13.52 -10.31 5.56
CA TRP A 50 -12.62 -9.97 4.47
C TRP A 50 -13.07 -10.58 3.15
N ILE A 51 -13.18 -9.77 2.10
CA ILE A 51 -13.60 -10.17 0.76
C ILE A 51 -12.41 -9.99 -0.19
N GLU A 52 -12.00 -11.08 -0.84
CA GLU A 52 -10.97 -11.03 -1.86
C GLU A 52 -11.44 -10.17 -3.05
N ARG A 53 -10.55 -9.32 -3.54
CA ARG A 53 -10.79 -8.49 -4.72
C ARG A 53 -9.90 -8.93 -5.87
N PRO A 54 -10.44 -9.05 -7.09
CA PRO A 54 -9.67 -9.47 -8.25
C PRO A 54 -8.52 -8.49 -8.50
N PHE A 55 -7.42 -9.04 -8.96
CA PHE A 55 -6.25 -8.26 -9.38
C PHE A 55 -6.52 -7.70 -10.79
N LEU A 56 -6.45 -6.37 -10.92
CA LEU A 56 -6.59 -5.69 -12.20
C LEU A 56 -5.23 -5.29 -12.79
N THR A 57 -4.15 -5.43 -11.98
CA THR A 57 -2.80 -5.02 -12.36
C THR A 57 -1.79 -6.08 -11.96
N ASP A 58 -0.77 -6.26 -12.80
CA ASP A 58 0.36 -7.13 -12.49
C ASP A 58 1.12 -6.64 -11.24
N GLY A 59 1.77 -7.59 -10.56
CA GLY A 59 2.56 -7.29 -9.36
C GLY A 59 1.75 -7.20 -8.06
N ILE A 60 0.44 -7.38 -8.08
CA ILE A 60 -0.35 -7.51 -6.85
C ILE A 60 -0.36 -8.97 -6.41
N LEU A 61 0.17 -9.23 -5.21
CA LEU A 61 0.19 -10.57 -4.61
C LEU A 61 -1.07 -10.87 -3.80
N PHE A 62 -1.65 -9.83 -3.18
CA PHE A 62 -2.76 -9.97 -2.26
C PHE A 62 -3.57 -8.69 -2.20
N LYS A 63 -4.91 -8.80 -2.17
CA LYS A 63 -5.81 -7.67 -2.05
C LYS A 63 -7.13 -8.11 -1.43
N MET A 64 -7.45 -7.59 -0.26
CA MET A 64 -8.70 -7.85 0.45
C MET A 64 -9.37 -6.53 0.82
N ARG A 65 -10.70 -6.56 0.88
CA ARG A 65 -11.51 -5.44 1.32
C ARG A 65 -12.45 -5.89 2.42
N ASN A 66 -12.62 -5.04 3.41
CA ASN A 66 -13.74 -5.11 4.32
C ASN A 66 -14.72 -3.98 4.00
N ASP A 67 -15.95 -4.33 3.67
CA ASP A 67 -16.95 -3.35 3.23
C ASP A 67 -17.66 -2.69 4.42
N ASP A 68 -17.68 -3.34 5.60
CA ASP A 68 -18.35 -2.82 6.79
C ASP A 68 -17.61 -1.62 7.40
N ILE A 69 -16.27 -1.66 7.37
CA ILE A 69 -15.40 -0.58 7.88
C ILE A 69 -14.66 0.16 6.75
N HIS A 70 -15.01 -0.11 5.50
CA HIS A 70 -14.44 0.55 4.32
C HIS A 70 -12.91 0.51 4.21
N ILE A 71 -12.28 -0.59 4.64
CA ILE A 71 -10.83 -0.78 4.61
C ILE A 71 -10.42 -1.68 3.44
N LEU A 72 -9.36 -1.30 2.77
CA LEU A 72 -8.66 -2.09 1.75
C LEU A 72 -7.25 -2.38 2.21
N VAL A 73 -6.82 -3.65 2.12
CA VAL A 73 -5.43 -4.06 2.34
C VAL A 73 -4.84 -4.66 1.06
N LYS A 74 -3.55 -4.41 0.83
CA LYS A 74 -2.89 -4.82 -0.42
C LYS A 74 -1.41 -5.12 -0.19
N ILE A 75 -0.90 -6.17 -0.85
CA ILE A 75 0.53 -6.41 -1.03
C ILE A 75 0.84 -6.36 -2.52
N GLY A 76 1.80 -5.53 -2.90
CA GLY A 76 2.43 -5.52 -4.21
C GLY A 76 3.86 -6.03 -4.13
N ALA A 77 4.34 -6.63 -5.22
CA ALA A 77 5.74 -7.00 -5.41
C ALA A 77 6.15 -6.76 -6.86
N THR A 78 7.14 -5.93 -7.05
CA THR A 78 7.69 -5.63 -8.38
C THR A 78 9.14 -6.08 -8.41
N LYS A 79 9.48 -6.96 -9.38
CA LYS A 79 10.88 -7.38 -9.58
C LYS A 79 11.69 -6.19 -10.08
N THR A 80 12.90 -6.04 -9.54
CA THR A 80 13.83 -4.99 -9.93
C THR A 80 15.24 -5.54 -10.05
N GLU A 81 16.12 -4.81 -10.74
CA GLU A 81 17.55 -5.06 -10.68
C GLU A 81 18.04 -4.88 -9.23
N PRO A 82 19.15 -5.54 -8.85
CA PRO A 82 19.76 -5.34 -7.55
C PRO A 82 19.98 -3.85 -7.26
N ILE A 83 19.56 -3.42 -6.08
CA ILE A 83 19.69 -2.04 -5.62
C ILE A 83 20.73 -2.03 -4.51
N ASP A 84 21.85 -1.32 -4.72
CA ASP A 84 22.93 -1.18 -3.74
C ASP A 84 22.66 -0.07 -2.72
N GLN A 85 21.64 0.76 -2.96
CA GLN A 85 21.25 1.86 -2.07
C GLN A 85 20.20 1.42 -1.05
N ASP A 86 20.30 1.96 0.17
CA ASP A 86 19.24 1.82 1.16
C ASP A 86 18.00 2.61 0.70
N ILE A 87 16.81 2.02 0.83
CA ILE A 87 15.56 2.70 0.48
C ILE A 87 15.34 3.98 1.30
N TRP A 88 15.97 4.09 2.45
CA TRP A 88 15.94 5.30 3.27
C TRP A 88 16.60 6.52 2.61
N ASP A 89 17.52 6.32 1.67
CA ASP A 89 18.16 7.41 0.92
C ASP A 89 17.21 8.03 -0.11
N GLU A 90 16.14 7.30 -0.44
CA GLU A 90 15.14 7.69 -1.44
C GLU A 90 13.85 8.26 -0.83
N VAL A 91 13.80 8.52 0.49
CA VAL A 91 12.57 8.94 1.18
C VAL A 91 11.92 10.18 0.54
N SER A 92 12.70 11.17 0.12
CA SER A 92 12.20 12.40 -0.51
C SER A 92 11.56 12.16 -1.89
N MET A 93 11.91 11.06 -2.56
CA MET A 93 11.32 10.70 -3.84
C MET A 93 9.82 10.43 -3.70
N PHE A 94 9.40 9.86 -2.55
CA PHE A 94 7.99 9.51 -2.31
C PHE A 94 7.08 10.73 -2.13
N GLU A 95 7.63 11.93 -1.95
CA GLU A 95 6.90 13.19 -1.89
C GLU A 95 7.00 14.00 -3.20
N SER A 96 7.78 13.53 -4.18
CA SER A 96 7.97 14.22 -5.45
C SER A 96 6.67 14.26 -6.28
N ASP A 97 6.56 15.26 -7.15
CA ASP A 97 5.42 15.39 -8.06
C ASP A 97 5.23 14.17 -8.96
N GLU A 98 6.33 13.56 -9.37
CA GLU A 98 6.35 12.39 -10.23
C GLU A 98 5.77 11.17 -9.51
N PHE A 99 6.16 10.95 -8.26
CA PHE A 99 5.66 9.83 -7.44
C PHE A 99 4.19 10.04 -7.03
N THR A 100 3.80 11.26 -6.70
CA THR A 100 2.44 11.57 -6.25
C THR A 100 1.43 11.74 -7.38
N LYS A 101 1.88 11.80 -8.65
CA LYS A 101 1.01 11.96 -9.82
C LYS A 101 -0.13 10.93 -9.90
N PRO A 102 0.08 9.62 -9.68
CA PRO A 102 -1.01 8.65 -9.70
C PRO A 102 -2.08 8.93 -8.64
N ALA A 103 -1.68 9.34 -7.43
CA ALA A 103 -2.60 9.68 -6.35
C ALA A 103 -3.42 10.94 -6.69
N LYS A 104 -2.79 11.97 -7.29
CA LYS A 104 -3.46 13.18 -7.77
C LYS A 104 -4.49 12.86 -8.87
N GLN A 105 -4.13 11.96 -9.80
CA GLN A 105 -5.04 11.50 -10.85
C GLN A 105 -6.22 10.70 -10.28
N LEU A 106 -5.97 9.82 -9.31
CA LEU A 106 -7.01 9.05 -8.64
C LEU A 106 -7.97 9.96 -7.87
N ALA A 107 -7.44 10.95 -7.15
CA ALA A 107 -8.25 11.95 -6.46
C ALA A 107 -9.17 12.69 -7.44
N ALA A 108 -8.62 13.21 -8.53
CA ALA A 108 -9.38 13.89 -9.57
C ALA A 108 -10.47 12.99 -10.19
N TYR A 109 -10.14 11.74 -10.50
CA TYR A 109 -11.09 10.77 -11.06
C TYR A 109 -12.28 10.51 -10.11
N ASN A 110 -12.03 10.45 -8.81
CA ASN A 110 -13.06 10.24 -7.78
C ASN A 110 -13.76 11.54 -7.32
N GLY A 111 -13.41 12.67 -7.92
CA GLY A 111 -13.94 13.98 -7.51
C GLY A 111 -13.52 14.35 -6.09
N MET A 112 -12.33 13.93 -5.67
CA MET A 112 -11.69 14.26 -4.39
C MET A 112 -10.59 15.30 -4.58
N GLU A 113 -10.29 16.03 -3.51
CA GLU A 113 -9.12 16.88 -3.40
C GLU A 113 -7.93 16.07 -2.90
N TYR A 114 -6.79 16.09 -3.61
CA TYR A 114 -5.54 15.56 -3.10
C TYR A 114 -4.95 16.54 -2.08
N ILE A 115 -4.74 16.11 -0.85
CA ILE A 115 -4.19 16.93 0.24
C ILE A 115 -2.67 16.87 0.26
N GLY A 116 -2.12 15.68 0.13
CA GLY A 116 -0.68 15.48 0.15
C GLY A 116 -0.24 14.05 0.39
N THR A 117 1.07 13.84 0.23
CA THR A 117 1.77 12.63 0.63
C THR A 117 2.91 13.03 1.54
N LYS A 118 3.06 12.33 2.68
CA LYS A 118 4.20 12.46 3.59
C LYS A 118 4.92 11.14 3.69
N ALA A 119 6.24 11.18 3.58
CA ALA A 119 7.10 10.01 3.64
C ALA A 119 8.12 10.13 4.77
N VAL A 120 8.34 9.03 5.48
CA VAL A 120 9.32 8.97 6.58
C VAL A 120 10.09 7.66 6.54
N LYS A 121 11.35 7.70 7.00
CA LYS A 121 12.15 6.52 7.26
C LYS A 121 11.47 5.66 8.32
N SER A 122 11.35 4.38 8.08
CA SER A 122 10.66 3.46 8.97
C SER A 122 11.23 2.05 8.84
N GLN A 123 10.66 1.12 9.59
CA GLN A 123 10.96 -0.30 9.48
C GLN A 123 9.67 -1.12 9.52
N ILE A 124 9.66 -2.24 8.81
CA ILE A 124 8.64 -3.28 8.94
C ILE A 124 9.34 -4.64 8.99
N CYS A 125 9.01 -5.48 9.96
CA CYS A 125 9.70 -6.76 10.22
C CYS A 125 11.21 -6.63 10.40
N GLY A 126 11.70 -5.50 10.94
CA GLY A 126 13.13 -5.22 11.11
C GLY A 126 13.87 -4.94 9.79
N ILE A 127 13.16 -4.68 8.70
CA ILE A 127 13.71 -4.30 7.40
C ILE A 127 13.49 -2.80 7.20
N HIS A 128 14.50 -2.10 6.68
CA HIS A 128 14.37 -0.69 6.31
C HIS A 128 13.26 -0.52 5.28
N ALA A 129 12.38 0.42 5.55
CA ALA A 129 11.24 0.75 4.70
C ALA A 129 10.99 2.26 4.69
N VAL A 130 10.37 2.76 3.66
CA VAL A 130 9.75 4.08 3.65
C VAL A 130 8.27 3.91 3.95
N LYS A 131 7.80 4.54 5.03
CA LYS A 131 6.38 4.65 5.32
C LYS A 131 5.88 5.95 4.70
N ASN A 132 4.94 5.87 3.78
CA ASN A 132 4.27 7.04 3.23
C ASN A 132 2.78 7.00 3.57
N ARG A 133 2.24 8.18 3.81
CA ARG A 133 0.82 8.42 4.00
C ARG A 133 0.34 9.37 2.92
N THR A 134 -0.69 8.98 2.18
CA THR A 134 -1.37 9.80 1.18
C THR A 134 -2.78 10.11 1.65
N ASP A 135 -3.16 11.38 1.58
CA ASP A 135 -4.42 11.90 2.07
C ASP A 135 -5.20 12.55 0.92
N MET A 136 -6.48 12.18 0.80
CA MET A 136 -7.44 12.79 -0.13
C MET A 136 -8.73 13.08 0.64
N LYS A 137 -9.48 14.11 0.25
CA LYS A 137 -10.76 14.42 0.90
C LYS A 137 -11.83 14.86 -0.09
N LYS A 138 -13.08 14.74 0.33
CA LYS A 138 -14.24 15.28 -0.37
C LYS A 138 -15.25 15.81 0.62
N TYR A 139 -15.72 17.03 0.35
CA TYR A 139 -16.82 17.62 1.10
C TYR A 139 -18.16 17.25 0.47
N TYR A 140 -19.10 16.81 1.28
CA TYR A 140 -20.48 16.47 0.90
C TYR A 140 -21.44 17.50 1.51
N PRO A 141 -21.89 18.51 0.73
CA PRO A 141 -22.73 19.59 1.25
C PRO A 141 -24.06 19.11 1.83
N GLU A 142 -24.63 18.08 1.23
CA GLU A 142 -25.90 17.48 1.63
C GLU A 142 -25.88 16.89 3.04
N TYR A 143 -24.71 16.50 3.52
CA TYR A 143 -24.51 15.96 4.87
C TYR A 143 -23.70 16.89 5.78
N ASN A 144 -23.23 18.03 5.24
CA ASN A 144 -22.28 18.92 5.90
C ASN A 144 -21.07 18.18 6.49
N GLN A 145 -20.52 17.23 5.72
CA GLN A 145 -19.43 16.35 6.16
C GLN A 145 -18.27 16.35 5.18
N THR A 146 -17.06 16.27 5.73
CA THR A 146 -15.84 15.98 4.97
C THR A 146 -15.45 14.52 5.19
N VAL A 147 -15.26 13.80 4.10
CA VAL A 147 -14.82 12.41 4.11
C VAL A 147 -13.42 12.34 3.55
N HIS A 148 -12.55 11.61 4.23
CA HIS A 148 -11.17 11.34 3.82
C HIS A 148 -11.03 9.95 3.22
N SER A 149 -10.12 9.83 2.24
CA SER A 149 -9.51 8.55 1.85
C SER A 149 -8.03 8.62 2.17
N ILE A 150 -7.57 7.71 3.02
CA ILE A 150 -6.21 7.72 3.54
C ILE A 150 -5.54 6.39 3.22
N GLU A 151 -4.41 6.42 2.50
CA GLU A 151 -3.58 5.25 2.28
C GLU A 151 -2.28 5.37 3.07
N ILE A 152 -1.97 4.35 3.87
CA ILE A 152 -0.68 4.17 4.54
C ILE A 152 0.03 3.01 3.87
N THR A 153 1.23 3.24 3.35
CA THR A 153 2.02 2.25 2.62
C THR A 153 3.42 2.14 3.20
N TYR A 154 3.88 0.92 3.40
CA TYR A 154 5.30 0.62 3.60
C TYR A 154 5.87 0.11 2.29
N THR A 155 6.94 0.76 1.82
CA THR A 155 7.73 0.32 0.67
C THR A 155 9.09 -0.14 1.16
N LEU A 156 9.48 -1.36 0.79
CA LEU A 156 10.76 -1.95 1.16
C LEU A 156 11.38 -2.68 -0.02
N TYR A 157 12.71 -2.80 0.00
CA TYR A 157 13.47 -3.57 -0.97
C TYR A 157 14.00 -4.86 -0.34
N ARG A 158 13.81 -6.00 -1.03
CA ARG A 158 14.36 -7.28 -0.59
C ARG A 158 14.48 -8.28 -1.74
N ASN A 159 15.62 -8.96 -1.83
CA ASN A 159 15.85 -10.10 -2.74
C ASN A 159 15.48 -9.80 -4.20
N GLY A 160 15.80 -8.62 -4.71
CA GLY A 160 15.48 -8.22 -6.08
C GLY A 160 14.01 -7.86 -6.32
N TYR A 161 13.27 -7.54 -5.24
CA TYR A 161 11.88 -7.06 -5.32
C TYR A 161 11.69 -5.80 -4.50
N ILE A 162 10.90 -4.89 -5.02
CA ILE A 162 10.28 -3.80 -4.27
C ILE A 162 8.90 -4.30 -3.81
N TYR A 163 8.69 -4.32 -2.51
CA TYR A 163 7.40 -4.65 -1.91
C TYR A 163 6.68 -3.39 -1.47
N THR A 164 5.37 -3.37 -1.69
CA THR A 164 4.46 -2.37 -1.12
C THR A 164 3.42 -3.07 -0.29
N VAL A 165 3.28 -2.66 0.96
CA VAL A 165 2.26 -3.18 1.89
C VAL A 165 1.39 -2.01 2.29
N SER A 166 0.13 -2.01 1.88
CA SER A 166 -0.78 -0.87 2.05
C SER A 166 -2.02 -1.22 2.86
N VAL A 167 -2.44 -0.26 3.67
CA VAL A 167 -3.76 -0.21 4.31
C VAL A 167 -4.42 1.10 3.92
N THR A 168 -5.62 1.04 3.34
CA THR A 168 -6.35 2.21 2.86
C THR A 168 -7.71 2.28 3.54
N ALA A 169 -8.02 3.40 4.19
CA ALA A 169 -9.39 3.79 4.48
C ALA A 169 -10.00 4.41 3.22
N LEU A 170 -11.08 3.83 2.72
CA LEU A 170 -11.76 4.33 1.52
C LEU A 170 -12.72 5.49 1.84
N SER A 171 -13.18 5.54 3.10
CA SER A 171 -14.09 6.55 3.60
C SER A 171 -13.95 6.62 5.13
N VAL A 172 -13.44 7.73 5.65
CA VAL A 172 -13.28 7.97 7.09
C VAL A 172 -13.59 9.43 7.40
N LEU A 173 -14.30 9.70 8.49
CA LEU A 173 -14.57 11.05 8.95
C LEU A 173 -13.32 11.66 9.62
N GLU A 174 -13.23 12.98 9.66
CA GLU A 174 -12.05 13.67 10.20
C GLU A 174 -11.76 13.28 11.66
N GLU A 175 -12.80 13.14 12.48
CA GLU A 175 -12.71 12.72 13.88
C GLU A 175 -12.25 11.25 14.06
N GLU A 176 -12.41 10.41 13.04
CA GLU A 176 -12.07 8.98 13.06
C GLU A 176 -10.66 8.68 12.54
N ILE A 177 -9.96 9.68 12.01
CA ILE A 177 -8.63 9.49 11.36
C ILE A 177 -7.63 8.84 12.33
N SER A 178 -7.59 9.29 13.58
CA SER A 178 -6.67 8.73 14.58
C SER A 178 -6.98 7.27 14.93
N GLU A 179 -8.25 6.88 14.90
CA GLU A 179 -8.66 5.50 15.10
C GLU A 179 -8.26 4.62 13.91
N PHE A 180 -8.44 5.12 12.69
CA PHE A 180 -7.94 4.45 11.50
C PHE A 180 -6.43 4.23 11.55
N GLU A 181 -5.63 5.23 11.95
CA GLU A 181 -4.17 5.08 12.05
C GLU A 181 -3.74 4.01 13.05
N ARG A 182 -4.44 3.94 14.19
CA ARG A 182 -4.23 2.90 15.19
C ARG A 182 -4.60 1.52 14.64
N PHE A 183 -5.73 1.43 13.95
CA PHE A 183 -6.19 0.20 13.30
C PHE A 183 -5.20 -0.26 12.21
N ALA A 184 -4.75 0.64 11.35
CA ALA A 184 -3.75 0.33 10.32
C ALA A 184 -2.45 -0.19 10.94
N THR A 185 -2.01 0.40 12.07
CA THR A 185 -0.83 -0.07 12.80
C THR A 185 -1.01 -1.51 13.30
N MET A 186 -2.20 -1.86 13.81
CA MET A 186 -2.50 -3.24 14.22
C MET A 186 -2.42 -4.21 13.03
N LEU A 187 -2.94 -3.82 11.86
CA LEU A 187 -2.84 -4.65 10.65
C LEU A 187 -1.39 -4.84 10.19
N PHE A 188 -0.57 -3.80 10.21
CA PHE A 188 0.85 -3.91 9.86
C PHE A 188 1.64 -4.80 10.84
N ASN A 189 1.25 -4.84 12.11
CA ASN A 189 1.88 -5.74 13.10
C ASN A 189 1.63 -7.23 12.80
N GLY A 190 0.58 -7.54 12.03
CA GLY A 190 0.32 -8.90 11.55
C GLY A 190 1.08 -9.29 10.28
N PHE A 191 1.82 -8.35 9.67
CA PHE A 191 2.61 -8.61 8.47
C PHE A 191 3.99 -9.13 8.85
N GLU A 192 4.40 -10.22 8.20
CA GLU A 192 5.70 -10.84 8.37
C GLU A 192 6.33 -11.16 7.01
N ILE A 193 7.64 -11.01 6.93
CA ILE A 193 8.44 -11.47 5.80
C ILE A 193 9.62 -12.25 6.36
N VAL A 194 9.63 -13.56 6.15
CA VAL A 194 10.61 -14.47 6.72
C VAL A 194 11.96 -14.32 6.02
N LYS A 195 13.04 -14.29 6.79
CA LYS A 195 14.43 -14.17 6.31
C LYS A 195 14.86 -15.36 5.46
#